data_b4611089c67594c66fa7baa0f7cf60a7
#
_entry.id   b4611089c67594c66fa7baa0f7cf60a7
#
_cell.length_a   1.000
_cell.length_b   1.000
_cell.length_c   1.000
_cell.angle_alpha   90.00
_cell.angle_beta   90.00
_cell.angle_gamma   90.00
#
_symmetry.space_group_name_H-M   'P 1'
#
loop_
_entity.id
_entity.type
_entity.pdbx_description
1 polymer ?
#
loop_
_entity_poly.entity_id
_entity_poly.type
_entity_poly.pdbx_seq_one_letter_code
_entity_poly.pdbx_strand_id
1 'polypeptide(L)'
;ALAAYMMLTMLAAVLAQALKEKKYRMGVSLLTFFFSLMIPELFSYLSTKEMQKYSLLYAFGTAFLTFLTAAFLFHRLLHEADQEIENHLLDIVSEDYSEVKALKDFSMVEYRHAVKVSDIACRCAKEVGYRANLCLAGGFYYRMGRWIGEPYIKNAVNKAESLCFPAELISILAEYYG
;
A
#
# COMPACT_ATOMS: atom_id res chain seq x y z
N ALA A 1 5.26 -0.64 34.76
CA ALA A 1 5.95 -1.13 33.54
C ALA A 1 4.95 -1.68 32.50
N LEU A 2 4.14 -2.71 32.84
CA LEU A 2 3.24 -3.39 31.87
C LEU A 2 2.22 -2.45 31.21
N ALA A 3 1.59 -1.55 31.98
CA ALA A 3 0.60 -0.59 31.47
C ALA A 3 1.22 0.43 30.49
N ALA A 4 2.47 0.86 30.72
CA ALA A 4 3.19 1.75 29.82
C ALA A 4 3.51 1.06 28.49
N TYR A 5 3.88 -0.23 28.51
CA TYR A 5 4.10 -1.01 27.29
C TYR A 5 2.80 -1.24 26.50
N MET A 6 1.68 -1.49 27.19
CA MET A 6 0.37 -1.62 26.55
C MET A 6 -0.09 -0.31 25.88
N MET A 7 0.11 0.84 26.53
CA MET A 7 -0.16 2.14 25.92
C MET A 7 0.74 2.41 24.72
N LEU A 8 2.01 2.05 24.79
CA LEU A 8 2.97 2.27 23.70
C LEU A 8 2.63 1.39 22.48
N THR A 9 2.21 0.15 22.69
CA THR A 9 1.78 -0.75 21.61
C THR A 9 0.46 -0.31 20.98
N MET A 10 -0.51 0.16 21.76
CA MET A 10 -1.74 0.75 21.22
C MET A 10 -1.46 2.02 20.41
N LEU A 11 -0.61 2.90 20.91
CA LEU A 11 -0.22 4.10 20.21
C LEU A 11 0.51 3.76 18.89
N ALA A 12 1.43 2.80 18.93
CA ALA A 12 2.13 2.32 17.73
C ALA A 12 1.16 1.73 16.68
N ALA A 13 0.14 1.00 17.12
CA ALA A 13 -0.88 0.44 16.21
C ALA A 13 -1.75 1.53 15.56
N VAL A 14 -2.17 2.55 16.33
CA VAL A 14 -2.93 3.70 15.80
C VAL A 14 -2.09 4.53 14.84
N LEU A 15 -0.82 4.72 15.16
CA LEU A 15 0.12 5.44 14.31
C LEU A 15 0.47 4.66 13.04
N ALA A 16 0.53 3.33 13.10
CA ALA A 16 0.72 2.48 11.91
C ALA A 16 -0.45 2.61 10.92
N GLN A 17 -1.69 2.77 11.40
CA GLN A 17 -2.84 3.07 10.53
C GLN A 17 -2.74 4.44 9.86
N ALA A 18 -2.25 5.46 10.57
CA ALA A 18 -2.06 6.80 10.02
C ALA A 18 -0.90 6.88 8.99
N LEU A 19 0.00 5.89 8.99
CA LEU A 19 1.14 5.78 8.08
C LEU A 19 0.78 5.33 6.65
N LYS A 20 -0.48 5.00 6.39
CA LYS A 20 -0.96 4.61 5.06
C LYS A 20 -0.73 5.69 4.01
N GLU A 21 -0.65 6.96 4.41
CA GLU A 21 -0.34 8.08 3.53
C GLU A 21 1.16 8.45 3.59
N LYS A 22 1.82 8.36 2.44
CA LYS A 22 3.26 8.64 2.23
C LYS A 22 3.72 10.00 2.81
N LYS A 23 2.80 10.97 2.86
CA LYS A 23 3.02 12.36 3.29
C LYS A 23 3.27 12.50 4.81
N TYR A 24 2.72 11.60 5.63
CA TYR A 24 2.78 11.71 7.10
C TYR A 24 3.85 10.82 7.75
N ARG A 25 4.56 10.00 6.97
CA ARG A 25 5.55 9.02 7.48
C ARG A 25 6.61 9.63 8.40
N MET A 26 7.18 10.76 8.00
CA MET A 26 8.24 11.41 8.78
C MET A 26 7.71 12.01 10.09
N GLY A 27 6.54 12.62 10.06
CA GLY A 27 5.89 13.17 11.25
C GLY A 27 5.52 12.11 12.27
N VAL A 28 5.00 10.97 11.79
CA VAL A 28 4.58 9.86 12.64
C VAL A 28 5.78 9.16 13.28
N SER A 29 6.89 8.96 12.55
CA SER A 29 8.10 8.36 13.12
C SER A 29 8.73 9.26 14.20
N LEU A 30 8.74 10.58 14.00
CA LEU A 30 9.16 11.53 15.02
C LEU A 30 8.23 11.52 16.25
N LEU A 31 6.94 11.43 16.02
CA LEU A 31 5.93 11.41 17.09
C LEU A 31 6.03 10.13 17.93
N THR A 32 6.25 8.97 17.31
CA THR A 32 6.49 7.69 18.00
C THR A 32 7.79 7.73 18.81
N PHE A 33 8.84 8.35 18.28
CA PHE A 33 10.09 8.53 19.01
C PHE A 33 9.88 9.40 20.27
N PHE A 34 9.20 10.54 20.16
CA PHE A 34 8.89 11.41 21.30
C PHE A 34 8.03 10.71 22.35
N PHE A 35 6.99 9.98 21.96
CA PHE A 35 6.15 9.26 22.91
C PHE A 35 6.89 8.10 23.58
N SER A 36 7.78 7.42 22.88
CA SER A 36 8.58 6.34 23.46
C SER A 36 9.61 6.84 24.47
N LEU A 37 10.03 8.10 24.36
CA LEU A 37 10.87 8.77 25.37
C LEU A 37 10.06 9.21 26.59
N MET A 38 8.92 9.87 26.35
CA MET A 38 8.17 10.56 27.42
C MET A 38 7.39 9.60 28.33
N ILE A 39 6.80 8.52 27.78
CA ILE A 39 5.92 7.63 28.55
C ILE A 39 6.67 6.87 29.65
N PRO A 40 7.84 6.25 29.43
CA PRO A 40 8.59 5.58 30.48
C PRO A 40 9.09 6.53 31.59
N GLU A 41 9.52 7.73 31.21
CA GLU A 41 9.97 8.75 32.17
C GLU A 41 8.83 9.26 33.06
N LEU A 42 7.68 9.56 32.48
CA LEU A 42 6.49 9.96 33.21
C LEU A 42 6.07 8.88 34.20
N PHE A 43 6.10 7.61 33.78
CA PHE A 43 5.72 6.49 34.64
C PHE A 43 6.73 6.23 35.76
N SER A 44 8.04 6.40 35.50
CA SER A 44 9.10 6.32 36.49
C SER A 44 8.98 7.41 37.54
N TYR A 45 8.71 8.67 37.09
CA TYR A 45 8.50 9.80 37.98
C TYR A 45 7.25 9.62 38.87
N LEU A 46 6.14 9.14 38.32
CA LEU A 46 4.90 8.86 39.06
C LEU A 46 5.07 7.73 40.07
N SER A 47 5.93 6.75 39.81
CA SER A 47 6.15 5.58 40.66
C SER A 47 7.12 5.87 41.82
N THR A 48 8.20 6.60 41.59
CA THR A 48 9.30 6.78 42.56
C THR A 48 9.41 8.18 43.15
N LYS A 49 8.72 9.18 42.55
CA LYS A 49 8.83 10.61 42.89
C LYS A 49 10.27 11.17 42.88
N GLU A 50 11.23 10.38 42.44
CA GLU A 50 12.63 10.77 42.30
C GLU A 50 13.11 10.46 40.87
N MET A 51 13.80 11.43 40.26
CA MET A 51 14.49 11.19 38.98
C MET A 51 15.81 10.47 39.22
N GLN A 52 15.88 9.22 38.91
CA GLN A 52 17.15 8.47 38.92
C GLN A 52 18.07 8.98 37.81
N LYS A 53 19.35 9.24 38.14
CA LYS A 53 20.36 9.81 37.21
C LYS A 53 20.54 9.01 35.92
N TYR A 54 20.24 7.72 35.92
CA TYR A 54 20.39 6.81 34.77
C TYR A 54 19.09 6.52 34.04
N SER A 55 17.95 6.97 34.54
CA SER A 55 16.62 6.77 33.93
C SER A 55 16.56 7.36 32.54
N LEU A 56 17.06 8.59 32.37
CA LEU A 56 17.15 9.28 31.08
C LEU A 56 18.01 8.51 30.05
N LEU A 57 19.12 7.93 30.46
CA LEU A 57 19.99 7.17 29.58
C LEU A 57 19.31 5.87 29.08
N TYR A 58 18.60 5.18 29.97
CA TYR A 58 17.81 4.00 29.61
C TYR A 58 16.63 4.34 28.71
N ALA A 59 15.93 5.45 28.97
CA ALA A 59 14.84 5.92 28.15
C ALA A 59 15.31 6.26 26.71
N PHE A 60 16.45 6.93 26.59
CA PHE A 60 17.06 7.20 25.28
C PHE A 60 17.48 5.92 24.56
N GLY A 61 18.11 4.97 25.24
CA GLY A 61 18.52 3.68 24.67
C GLY A 61 17.33 2.88 24.15
N THR A 62 16.27 2.77 24.95
CA THR A 62 15.05 2.04 24.56
C THR A 62 14.30 2.74 23.42
N ALA A 63 14.20 4.07 23.45
CA ALA A 63 13.57 4.84 22.38
C ALA A 63 14.33 4.71 21.03
N PHE A 64 15.65 4.75 21.09
CA PHE A 64 16.48 4.58 19.91
C PHE A 64 16.37 3.16 19.34
N LEU A 65 16.36 2.14 20.18
CA LEU A 65 16.19 0.75 19.76
C LEU A 65 14.80 0.51 19.15
N THR A 66 13.73 1.04 19.77
CA THR A 66 12.36 0.93 19.23
C THR A 66 12.20 1.68 17.91
N PHE A 67 12.85 2.81 17.76
CA PHE A 67 12.86 3.55 16.49
C PHE A 67 13.55 2.75 15.37
N LEU A 68 14.72 2.19 15.63
CA LEU A 68 15.45 1.36 14.65
C LEU A 68 14.63 0.13 14.24
N THR A 69 14.07 -0.59 15.20
CA THR A 69 13.26 -1.79 14.92
C THR A 69 11.98 -1.44 14.16
N ALA A 70 11.31 -0.36 14.54
CA ALA A 70 10.13 0.10 13.83
C ALA A 70 10.45 0.55 12.39
N ALA A 71 11.53 1.30 12.19
CA ALA A 71 11.95 1.75 10.87
C ALA A 71 12.31 0.56 9.96
N PHE A 72 13.02 -0.44 10.48
CA PHE A 72 13.40 -1.63 9.73
C PHE A 72 12.20 -2.50 9.36
N LEU A 73 11.33 -2.82 10.33
CA LEU A 73 10.11 -3.59 10.10
C LEU A 73 9.18 -2.90 9.11
N PHE A 74 9.02 -1.59 9.26
CA PHE A 74 8.16 -0.81 8.39
C PHE A 74 8.65 -0.77 6.94
N HIS A 75 9.98 -0.60 6.76
CA HIS A 75 10.58 -0.65 5.42
C HIS A 75 10.35 -2.01 4.74
N ARG A 76 10.50 -3.09 5.49
CA ARG A 76 10.28 -4.46 5.00
C ARG A 76 8.83 -4.70 4.61
N LEU A 77 7.88 -4.37 5.51
CA LEU A 77 6.45 -4.56 5.28
C LEU A 77 5.94 -3.76 4.07
N LEU A 78 6.44 -2.54 3.87
CA LEU A 78 6.09 -1.75 2.70
C LEU A 78 6.62 -2.37 1.41
N HIS A 79 7.85 -2.85 1.44
CA HIS A 79 8.45 -3.48 0.27
C HIS A 79 7.70 -4.77 -0.11
N GLU A 80 7.32 -5.58 0.88
CA GLU A 80 6.52 -6.80 0.67
C GLU A 80 5.13 -6.46 0.11
N ALA A 81 4.45 -5.44 0.65
CA ALA A 81 3.16 -4.98 0.16
C ALA A 81 3.21 -4.41 -1.27
N ASP A 82 4.25 -3.63 -1.59
CA ASP A 82 4.44 -3.11 -2.95
C ASP A 82 4.72 -4.25 -3.94
N GLN A 83 5.50 -5.27 -3.55
CA GLN A 83 5.75 -6.46 -4.37
C GLN A 83 4.49 -7.30 -4.58
N GLU A 84 3.67 -7.47 -3.55
CA GLU A 84 2.40 -8.20 -3.65
C GLU A 84 1.45 -7.53 -4.65
N ILE A 85 1.34 -6.19 -4.62
CA ILE A 85 0.55 -5.44 -5.60
C ILE A 85 1.12 -5.61 -7.01
N GLU A 86 2.44 -5.51 -7.18
CA GLU A 86 3.07 -5.68 -8.50
C GLU A 86 2.87 -7.10 -9.05
N ASN A 87 2.98 -8.13 -8.21
CA ASN A 87 2.72 -9.51 -8.60
C ASN A 87 1.24 -9.72 -8.95
N HIS A 88 0.32 -9.15 -8.17
CA HIS A 88 -1.11 -9.22 -8.47
C HIS A 88 -1.44 -8.55 -9.82
N LEU A 89 -0.81 -7.40 -10.14
CA LEU A 89 -0.98 -6.72 -11.43
C LEU A 89 -0.50 -7.60 -12.61
N LEU A 90 0.53 -8.41 -12.43
CA LEU A 90 0.99 -9.35 -13.45
C LEU A 90 0.05 -10.57 -13.56
N ASP A 91 -0.44 -11.06 -12.44
CA ASP A 91 -1.34 -12.21 -12.36
C ASP A 91 -2.65 -11.95 -13.11
N ILE A 92 -3.27 -10.78 -12.90
CA ILE A 92 -4.55 -10.44 -13.55
C ILE A 92 -4.46 -10.27 -15.07
N VAL A 93 -3.26 -10.05 -15.61
CA VAL A 93 -3.01 -9.96 -17.08
C VAL A 93 -2.49 -11.28 -17.66
N SER A 94 -2.22 -12.27 -16.80
CA SER A 94 -1.72 -13.57 -17.24
C SER A 94 -2.76 -14.31 -18.11
N GLU A 95 -2.30 -15.12 -19.06
CA GLU A 95 -3.20 -15.93 -19.92
C GLU A 95 -4.05 -16.93 -19.13
N ASP A 96 -3.62 -17.28 -17.92
CA ASP A 96 -4.32 -18.21 -17.05
C ASP A 96 -5.44 -17.57 -16.23
N TYR A 97 -5.48 -16.25 -16.16
CA TYR A 97 -6.49 -15.54 -15.41
C TYR A 97 -7.89 -15.69 -16.04
N SER A 98 -8.91 -15.91 -15.21
CA SER A 98 -10.27 -16.23 -15.67
C SER A 98 -10.87 -15.18 -16.61
N GLU A 99 -10.68 -13.89 -16.31
CA GLU A 99 -11.22 -12.80 -17.13
C GLU A 99 -10.49 -12.67 -18.47
N VAL A 100 -9.20 -12.99 -18.52
CA VAL A 100 -8.41 -13.01 -19.75
C VAL A 100 -8.89 -14.15 -20.66
N LYS A 101 -9.15 -15.33 -20.09
CA LYS A 101 -9.76 -16.46 -20.82
C LYS A 101 -11.14 -16.13 -21.33
N ALA A 102 -11.99 -15.52 -20.47
CA ALA A 102 -13.34 -15.12 -20.86
C ALA A 102 -13.32 -14.08 -22.01
N LEU A 103 -12.40 -13.11 -21.99
CA LEU A 103 -12.24 -12.16 -23.09
C LEU A 103 -11.77 -12.84 -24.38
N LYS A 104 -10.83 -13.79 -24.29
CA LYS A 104 -10.31 -14.55 -25.43
C LYS A 104 -11.41 -15.38 -26.09
N ASP A 105 -12.28 -15.99 -25.29
CA ASP A 105 -13.43 -16.79 -25.75
C ASP A 105 -14.53 -15.87 -26.34
N PHE A 106 -14.74 -14.69 -25.73
CA PHE A 106 -15.72 -13.73 -26.23
C PHE A 106 -15.31 -13.11 -27.56
N SER A 107 -14.06 -12.63 -27.68
CA SER A 107 -13.56 -12.01 -28.91
C SER A 107 -12.04 -12.03 -29.00
N MET A 108 -11.51 -12.88 -29.87
CA MET A 108 -10.08 -12.92 -30.16
C MET A 108 -9.52 -11.60 -30.71
N VAL A 109 -10.36 -10.79 -31.37
CA VAL A 109 -9.96 -9.48 -31.92
C VAL A 109 -9.75 -8.48 -30.78
N GLU A 110 -10.71 -8.39 -29.85
CA GLU A 110 -10.59 -7.52 -28.66
C GLU A 110 -9.43 -7.95 -27.77
N TYR A 111 -9.25 -9.24 -27.56
CA TYR A 111 -8.11 -9.79 -26.82
C TYR A 111 -6.76 -9.33 -27.42
N ARG A 112 -6.58 -9.53 -28.75
CA ARG A 112 -5.34 -9.09 -29.42
C ARG A 112 -5.14 -7.59 -29.35
N HIS A 113 -6.22 -6.82 -29.39
CA HIS A 113 -6.16 -5.38 -29.24
C HIS A 113 -5.73 -4.98 -27.81
N ALA A 114 -6.33 -5.59 -26.80
CA ALA A 114 -5.98 -5.36 -25.40
C ALA A 114 -4.49 -5.68 -25.12
N VAL A 115 -4.00 -6.82 -25.61
CA VAL A 115 -2.58 -7.21 -25.50
C VAL A 115 -1.65 -6.17 -26.16
N LYS A 116 -1.98 -5.68 -27.36
CA LYS A 116 -1.17 -4.67 -28.05
C LYS A 116 -1.13 -3.34 -27.27
N VAL A 117 -2.27 -2.88 -26.78
CA VAL A 117 -2.37 -1.64 -26.02
C VAL A 117 -1.61 -1.77 -24.70
N SER A 118 -1.75 -2.89 -23.99
CA SER A 118 -1.04 -3.15 -22.74
C SER A 118 0.49 -3.16 -22.93
N ASP A 119 0.97 -3.77 -24.01
CA ASP A 119 2.40 -3.82 -24.32
C ASP A 119 2.97 -2.41 -24.63
N ILE A 120 2.24 -1.62 -25.42
CA ILE A 120 2.62 -0.22 -25.71
C ILE A 120 2.63 0.61 -24.43
N ALA A 121 1.58 0.51 -23.60
CA ALA A 121 1.48 1.25 -22.35
C ALA A 121 2.63 0.87 -21.38
N CYS A 122 2.97 -0.42 -21.29
CA CYS A 122 4.07 -0.90 -20.47
C CYS A 122 5.43 -0.35 -20.96
N ARG A 123 5.68 -0.34 -22.27
CA ARG A 123 6.93 0.21 -22.83
C ARG A 123 7.04 1.70 -22.60
N CYS A 124 5.98 2.46 -22.85
CA CYS A 124 5.95 3.89 -22.58
C CYS A 124 6.20 4.19 -21.09
N ALA A 125 5.58 3.44 -20.20
CA ALA A 125 5.77 3.59 -18.76
C ALA A 125 7.22 3.33 -18.32
N LYS A 126 7.89 2.33 -18.89
CA LYS A 126 9.31 2.04 -18.65
C LYS A 126 10.23 3.19 -19.08
N GLU A 127 9.97 3.78 -20.24
CA GLU A 127 10.76 4.91 -20.76
C GLU A 127 10.63 6.17 -19.88
N VAL A 128 9.46 6.39 -19.29
CA VAL A 128 9.21 7.55 -18.41
C VAL A 128 9.56 7.25 -16.95
N GLY A 129 9.98 6.02 -16.62
CA GLY A 129 10.25 5.61 -15.24
C GLY A 129 9.00 5.50 -14.36
N TYR A 130 7.83 5.21 -14.95
CA TYR A 130 6.58 5.01 -14.22
C TYR A 130 6.31 3.53 -13.96
N ARG A 131 5.28 3.19 -13.18
CA ARG A 131 4.90 1.82 -12.80
C ARG A 131 4.42 1.03 -14.03
N ALA A 132 5.33 0.26 -14.61
CA ALA A 132 5.11 -0.45 -15.87
C ALA A 132 3.99 -1.50 -15.79
N ASN A 133 3.93 -2.26 -14.67
CA ASN A 133 2.91 -3.29 -14.49
C ASN A 133 1.50 -2.71 -14.29
N LEU A 134 1.40 -1.54 -13.64
CA LEU A 134 0.13 -0.82 -13.52
C LEU A 134 -0.37 -0.36 -14.90
N CYS A 135 0.53 0.19 -15.72
CA CYS A 135 0.20 0.61 -17.08
C CYS A 135 -0.11 -0.59 -17.99
N LEU A 136 0.56 -1.72 -17.79
CA LEU A 136 0.26 -2.97 -18.48
C LEU A 136 -1.19 -3.42 -18.20
N ALA A 137 -1.56 -3.51 -16.93
CA ALA A 137 -2.91 -3.89 -16.51
C ALA A 137 -3.96 -2.86 -16.94
N GLY A 138 -3.68 -1.56 -16.75
CA GLY A 138 -4.55 -0.49 -17.23
C GLY A 138 -4.79 -0.54 -18.73
N GLY A 139 -3.73 -0.72 -19.53
CA GLY A 139 -3.80 -0.87 -20.97
C GLY A 139 -4.51 -2.16 -21.44
N PHE A 140 -4.52 -3.19 -20.62
CA PHE A 140 -5.29 -4.42 -20.92
C PHE A 140 -6.79 -4.23 -20.64
N TYR A 141 -7.12 -3.67 -19.48
CA TYR A 141 -8.50 -3.56 -19.00
C TYR A 141 -9.23 -2.27 -19.36
N TYR A 142 -8.60 -1.29 -20.02
CA TYR A 142 -9.18 0.02 -20.29
C TYR A 142 -10.55 -0.01 -21.01
N ARG A 143 -10.84 -1.09 -21.77
CA ARG A 143 -12.13 -1.28 -22.45
C ARG A 143 -13.07 -2.24 -21.74
N MET A 144 -12.75 -2.67 -20.51
CA MET A 144 -13.54 -3.64 -19.75
C MET A 144 -15.04 -3.29 -19.72
N GLY A 145 -15.38 -2.02 -19.56
CA GLY A 145 -16.76 -1.57 -19.56
C GLY A 145 -17.52 -1.90 -20.84
N ARG A 146 -16.85 -1.86 -22.00
CA ARG A 146 -17.47 -2.18 -23.29
C ARG A 146 -17.80 -3.67 -23.43
N TRP A 147 -17.05 -4.53 -22.76
CA TRP A 147 -17.31 -5.97 -22.78
C TRP A 147 -18.53 -6.35 -21.96
N ILE A 148 -18.82 -5.54 -20.92
CA ILE A 148 -19.91 -5.80 -19.97
C ILE A 148 -21.22 -5.14 -20.45
N GLY A 149 -21.13 -3.95 -21.07
CA GLY A 149 -22.27 -3.17 -21.55
C GLY A 149 -22.48 -1.85 -20.82
N GLU A 150 -23.48 -1.07 -21.25
CA GLU A 150 -23.81 0.22 -20.63
C GLU A 150 -24.44 0.06 -19.24
N PRO A 151 -24.14 0.96 -18.30
CA PRO A 151 -23.20 2.10 -18.35
C PRO A 151 -21.75 1.66 -18.19
N TYR A 152 -20.90 1.94 -19.17
CA TYR A 152 -19.56 1.39 -19.32
C TYR A 152 -18.65 1.61 -18.10
N ILE A 153 -18.57 2.86 -17.59
CA ILE A 153 -17.69 3.24 -16.48
C ILE A 153 -18.10 2.49 -15.19
N LYS A 154 -19.39 2.61 -14.86
CA LYS A 154 -19.92 2.00 -13.64
C LYS A 154 -19.76 0.48 -13.64
N ASN A 155 -20.00 -0.14 -14.77
CA ASN A 155 -19.87 -1.59 -14.92
C ASN A 155 -18.40 -2.02 -14.88
N ALA A 156 -17.47 -1.25 -15.47
CA ALA A 156 -16.04 -1.52 -15.37
C ALA A 156 -15.54 -1.41 -13.92
N VAL A 157 -15.92 -0.35 -13.21
CA VAL A 157 -15.54 -0.14 -11.81
C VAL A 157 -16.12 -1.24 -10.92
N ASN A 158 -17.42 -1.50 -10.99
CA ASN A 158 -18.08 -2.54 -10.19
C ASN A 158 -17.45 -3.94 -10.44
N LYS A 159 -17.13 -4.24 -11.68
CA LYS A 159 -16.48 -5.51 -12.02
C LYS A 159 -15.05 -5.57 -11.46
N ALA A 160 -14.26 -4.51 -11.62
CA ALA A 160 -12.90 -4.42 -11.08
C ALA A 160 -12.89 -4.53 -9.54
N GLU A 161 -13.86 -3.89 -8.86
CA GLU A 161 -14.04 -4.03 -7.41
C GLU A 161 -14.39 -5.47 -7.02
N SER A 162 -15.31 -6.12 -7.75
CA SER A 162 -15.69 -7.52 -7.49
C SER A 162 -14.54 -8.51 -7.68
N LEU A 163 -13.58 -8.18 -8.53
CA LEU A 163 -12.35 -8.94 -8.79
C LEU A 163 -11.20 -8.56 -7.85
N CYS A 164 -11.45 -7.67 -6.89
CA CYS A 164 -10.45 -7.16 -5.94
C CYS A 164 -9.21 -6.53 -6.63
N PHE A 165 -9.41 -5.83 -7.75
CA PHE A 165 -8.32 -5.15 -8.43
C PHE A 165 -7.72 -4.05 -7.55
N PRO A 166 -6.41 -3.75 -7.69
CA PRO A 166 -5.78 -2.67 -6.95
C PRO A 166 -6.49 -1.33 -7.18
N ALA A 167 -6.64 -0.53 -6.11
CA ALA A 167 -7.38 0.74 -6.15
C ALA A 167 -6.87 1.72 -7.22
N GLU A 168 -5.56 1.71 -7.48
CA GLU A 168 -4.95 2.53 -8.52
C GLU A 168 -5.39 2.12 -9.93
N LEU A 169 -5.56 0.82 -10.18
CA LEU A 169 -6.09 0.31 -11.44
C LEU A 169 -7.57 0.69 -11.61
N ILE A 170 -8.35 0.60 -10.54
CA ILE A 170 -9.77 1.02 -10.53
C ILE A 170 -9.89 2.51 -10.86
N SER A 171 -9.01 3.37 -10.30
CA SER A 171 -8.98 4.80 -10.61
C SER A 171 -8.72 5.05 -12.11
N ILE A 172 -7.77 4.34 -12.71
CA ILE A 172 -7.47 4.44 -14.15
C ILE A 172 -8.70 4.07 -14.98
N LEU A 173 -9.42 3.01 -14.61
CA LEU A 173 -10.64 2.59 -15.31
C LEU A 173 -11.78 3.59 -15.17
N ALA A 174 -11.89 4.25 -14.00
CA ALA A 174 -12.89 5.27 -13.73
C ALA A 174 -12.65 6.56 -14.53
N GLU A 175 -11.37 6.97 -14.65
CA GLU A 175 -10.98 8.22 -15.31
C GLU A 175 -10.90 8.11 -16.84
N TYR A 176 -10.75 6.89 -17.38
CA TYR A 176 -10.57 6.68 -18.83
C TYR A 176 -11.72 7.23 -19.68
N TYR A 177 -12.93 7.28 -19.15
CA TYR A 177 -14.14 7.75 -19.85
C TYR A 177 -14.59 9.15 -19.42
N GLY A 178 -13.79 9.83 -18.58
CA GLY A 178 -14.05 11.18 -18.05
C GLY A 178 -13.77 12.32 -19.03
#